data_eb3cb60e74fd1d9ada72faa7a040c8bc
#
_entry.id   eb3cb60e74fd1d9ada72faa7a040c8bc
#
_cell.length_a   1.000
_cell.length_b   1.000
_cell.length_c   1.000
_cell.angle_alpha   90.00
_cell.angle_beta   90.00
_cell.angle_gamma   90.00
#
_symmetry.space_group_name_H-M   'P 1'
#
loop_
_entity.id
_entity.type
_entity.pdbx_description
1 polymer ?
#
loop_
_entity_poly.entity_id
_entity_poly.type
_entity_poly.pdbx_seq_one_letter_code
_entity_poly.pdbx_strand_id
1 'polypeptide(L)'
;SVNLAASTAAVEYDTMQTSPERLRQAVQEGGYDMLADSDDDTPDELERMNRERYRDLKRRAFWAVVLAIPVVVIGMFFMDMPYGGAIMALLSAPVVFWLGRGFFVNAWQQLRHRTATMDTLVALSTGIAYLFSLFNLVFPEFWLSRGVEPHVYFEAAAVIIAFILLGRTLEEKAKGDTTASLKKLIGLQPKNAIVVAADGTQTEIPISRIRVGDLLAVRPGEKIAVDGAVCEGDSYVDESMLSGEPLPVHKEPGTKVFAGT
;
A
#
# COMPACT_ATOMS: atom_id res chain seq x y z
N SER A 1 -3.18 -2.45 19.10
CA SER A 1 -3.92 -1.41 18.37
C SER A 1 -3.56 -1.43 16.89
N VAL A 2 -4.50 -1.08 16.01
CA VAL A 2 -4.29 -1.06 14.55
C VAL A 2 -4.53 0.35 14.03
N ASN A 3 -3.58 0.88 13.27
CA ASN A 3 -3.70 2.15 12.55
C ASN A 3 -3.77 1.88 11.05
N LEU A 4 -4.96 1.96 10.48
CA LEU A 4 -5.21 1.71 9.05
C LEU A 4 -4.58 2.78 8.15
N ALA A 5 -4.51 4.03 8.59
CA ALA A 5 -3.95 5.12 7.80
C ALA A 5 -2.42 5.00 7.65
N ALA A 6 -1.74 4.54 8.70
CA ALA A 6 -0.30 4.29 8.69
C ALA A 6 0.05 2.86 8.25
N SER A 7 -0.95 1.97 8.05
CA SER A 7 -0.75 0.53 7.80
C SER A 7 0.13 -0.14 8.86
N THR A 8 -0.01 0.28 10.12
CA THR A 8 0.75 -0.24 11.26
C THR A 8 -0.15 -0.90 12.29
N ALA A 9 0.38 -1.92 12.97
CA ALA A 9 -0.28 -2.58 14.09
C ALA A 9 0.71 -2.69 15.26
N ALA A 10 0.32 -2.13 16.41
CA ALA A 10 1.07 -2.36 17.66
C ALA A 10 0.53 -3.62 18.34
N VAL A 11 1.40 -4.59 18.51
CA VAL A 11 1.10 -5.89 19.10
C VAL A 11 1.95 -6.07 20.37
N GLU A 12 1.30 -6.28 21.50
CA GLU A 12 1.95 -6.69 22.73
C GLU A 12 1.94 -8.22 22.78
N TYR A 13 3.09 -8.82 23.01
CA TYR A 13 3.23 -10.28 23.07
C TYR A 13 4.22 -10.70 24.16
N ASP A 14 4.02 -11.90 24.66
CA ASP A 14 4.92 -12.53 25.62
C ASP A 14 6.10 -13.17 24.87
N THR A 15 7.30 -12.66 25.11
CA THR A 15 8.54 -13.15 24.47
C THR A 15 8.88 -14.59 24.80
N MET A 16 8.31 -15.14 25.89
CA MET A 16 8.48 -16.56 26.23
C MET A 16 7.56 -17.49 25.43
N GLN A 17 6.47 -16.98 24.85
CA GLN A 17 5.47 -17.77 24.14
C GLN A 17 5.55 -17.60 22.62
N THR A 18 5.95 -16.43 22.13
CA THR A 18 6.02 -16.15 20.69
C THR A 18 7.17 -15.21 20.35
N SER A 19 7.50 -15.12 19.07
CA SER A 19 8.52 -14.22 18.55
C SER A 19 7.97 -13.42 17.36
N PRO A 20 8.61 -12.29 16.98
CA PRO A 20 8.22 -11.51 15.79
C PRO A 20 8.15 -12.36 14.52
N GLU A 21 9.08 -13.32 14.36
CA GLU A 21 9.10 -14.21 13.20
C GLU A 21 7.88 -15.13 13.14
N ARG A 22 7.42 -15.64 14.29
CA ARG A 22 6.20 -16.47 14.37
C ARG A 22 4.95 -15.66 14.08
N LEU A 23 4.90 -14.41 14.53
CA LEU A 23 3.80 -13.49 14.20
C LEU A 23 3.79 -13.20 12.71
N ARG A 24 4.95 -12.94 12.11
CA ARG A 24 5.10 -12.74 10.67
C ARG A 24 4.63 -13.97 9.89
N GLN A 25 5.05 -15.16 10.30
CA GLN A 25 4.64 -16.41 9.66
C GLN A 25 3.13 -16.61 9.72
N ALA A 26 2.49 -16.36 10.86
CA ALA A 26 1.04 -16.46 11.01
C ALA A 26 0.28 -15.49 10.09
N VAL A 27 0.81 -14.26 9.93
CA VAL A 27 0.24 -13.26 9.01
C VAL A 27 0.43 -13.69 7.55
N GLN A 28 1.60 -14.25 7.20
CA GLN A 28 1.88 -14.76 5.85
C GLN A 28 1.04 -15.99 5.51
N GLU A 29 0.78 -16.88 6.46
CA GLU A 29 -0.15 -17.99 6.28
C GLU A 29 -1.59 -17.52 6.01
N GLY A 30 -1.99 -16.37 6.57
CA GLY A 30 -3.25 -15.70 6.26
C GLY A 30 -3.30 -15.00 4.88
N GLY A 31 -2.20 -15.03 4.13
CA GLY A 31 -2.10 -14.41 2.79
C GLY A 31 -1.74 -12.93 2.81
N TYR A 32 -1.29 -12.40 3.96
CA TYR A 32 -0.84 -11.02 4.12
C TYR A 32 0.67 -10.99 4.37
N ASP A 33 1.30 -9.84 4.14
CA ASP A 33 2.70 -9.63 4.48
C ASP A 33 2.83 -8.66 5.65
N MET A 34 3.82 -8.88 6.52
CA MET A 34 4.10 -8.07 7.69
C MET A 34 5.61 -7.85 7.80
N LEU A 35 5.99 -6.60 7.97
CA LEU A 35 7.32 -6.24 8.45
C LEU A 35 7.27 -6.18 9.98
N ALA A 36 8.12 -6.95 10.65
CA ALA A 36 8.32 -6.78 12.07
C ALA A 36 9.23 -5.56 12.26
N ASP A 37 8.83 -4.64 13.14
CA ASP A 37 9.63 -3.46 13.50
C ASP A 37 10.90 -3.97 14.19
N SER A 38 12.00 -4.02 13.46
CA SER A 38 13.33 -4.06 14.01
C SER A 38 13.80 -2.62 14.10
N ASP A 39 14.46 -2.23 15.17
CA ASP A 39 14.96 -0.86 15.46
C ASP A 39 15.77 -0.20 14.31
N ASP A 40 16.07 -0.95 13.25
CA ASP A 40 16.80 -0.54 12.05
C ASP A 40 15.91 -0.39 10.79
N ASP A 41 14.62 -0.78 10.81
CA ASP A 41 13.72 -0.66 9.67
C ASP A 41 13.29 0.81 9.51
N THR A 42 14.06 1.53 8.73
CA THR A 42 13.82 2.94 8.48
C THR A 42 12.51 3.14 7.69
N PRO A 43 11.77 4.23 7.96
CA PRO A 43 10.59 4.63 7.18
C PRO A 43 10.82 4.65 5.66
N ASP A 44 12.08 4.74 5.24
CA ASP A 44 12.52 4.71 3.85
C ASP A 44 12.38 3.32 3.19
N GLU A 45 12.49 2.23 3.95
CA GLU A 45 12.38 0.87 3.41
C GLU A 45 10.93 0.50 3.09
N LEU A 46 10.01 0.84 3.99
CA LEU A 46 8.56 0.74 3.74
C LEU A 46 8.13 1.54 2.51
N GLU A 47 8.69 2.74 2.35
CA GLU A 47 8.37 3.59 1.22
C GLU A 47 8.92 3.02 -0.10
N ARG A 48 10.12 2.43 -0.08
CA ARG A 48 10.69 1.73 -1.25
C ARG A 48 9.82 0.55 -1.66
N MET A 49 9.40 -0.29 -0.72
CA MET A 49 8.52 -1.43 -0.98
C MET A 49 7.17 -1.00 -1.56
N ASN A 50 6.55 0.04 -1.00
CA ASN A 50 5.29 0.57 -1.53
C ASN A 50 5.45 1.16 -2.93
N ARG A 51 6.54 1.87 -3.22
CA ARG A 51 6.85 2.39 -4.56
C ARG A 51 7.10 1.27 -5.57
N GLU A 52 7.79 0.20 -5.17
CA GLU A 52 8.02 -0.97 -6.03
C GLU A 52 6.71 -1.71 -6.32
N ARG A 53 5.88 -1.93 -5.29
CA ARG A 53 4.55 -2.53 -5.44
C ARG A 53 3.67 -1.71 -6.38
N TYR A 54 3.60 -0.39 -6.20
CA TYR A 54 2.85 0.51 -7.08
C TYR A 54 3.36 0.44 -8.53
N ARG A 55 4.68 0.45 -8.72
CA ARG A 55 5.29 0.37 -10.07
C ARG A 55 4.99 -0.95 -10.78
N ASP A 56 5.06 -2.07 -10.04
CA ASP A 56 4.71 -3.38 -10.61
C ASP A 56 3.22 -3.47 -10.96
N LEU A 57 2.35 -3.00 -10.07
CA LEU A 57 0.91 -2.96 -10.29
C LEU A 57 0.55 -2.08 -11.50
N LYS A 58 1.15 -0.90 -11.61
CA LYS A 58 0.98 0.01 -12.75
C LYS A 58 1.42 -0.65 -14.07
N ARG A 59 2.54 -1.35 -14.07
CA ARG A 59 3.03 -2.08 -15.26
C ARG A 59 2.07 -3.20 -15.66
N ARG A 60 1.57 -3.97 -14.70
CA ARG A 60 0.59 -5.03 -14.95
C ARG A 60 -0.73 -4.46 -15.50
N ALA A 61 -1.24 -3.39 -14.89
CA ALA A 61 -2.46 -2.71 -15.37
C ALA A 61 -2.29 -2.18 -16.79
N PHE A 62 -1.17 -1.54 -17.09
CA PHE A 62 -0.87 -1.04 -18.43
C PHE A 62 -0.90 -2.16 -19.48
N TRP A 63 -0.18 -3.26 -19.25
CA TRP A 63 -0.15 -4.38 -20.19
C TRP A 63 -1.50 -5.10 -20.28
N ALA A 64 -2.26 -5.18 -19.17
CA ALA A 64 -3.60 -5.75 -19.20
C ALA A 64 -4.54 -4.94 -20.10
N VAL A 65 -4.51 -3.62 -19.99
CA VAL A 65 -5.31 -2.73 -20.87
C VAL A 65 -4.86 -2.84 -22.33
N VAL A 66 -3.54 -2.80 -22.59
CA VAL A 66 -2.99 -2.89 -23.95
C VAL A 66 -3.40 -4.21 -24.64
N LEU A 67 -3.40 -5.32 -23.92
CA LEU A 67 -3.82 -6.63 -24.45
C LEU A 67 -5.34 -6.79 -24.50
N ALA A 68 -6.10 -6.16 -23.60
CA ALA A 68 -7.55 -6.24 -23.60
C ALA A 68 -8.18 -5.46 -24.76
N ILE A 69 -7.61 -4.32 -25.17
CA ILE A 69 -8.14 -3.50 -26.27
C ILE A 69 -8.34 -4.31 -27.56
N PRO A 70 -7.35 -5.01 -28.12
CA PRO A 70 -7.54 -5.79 -29.34
C PRO A 70 -8.54 -6.94 -29.14
N VAL A 71 -8.60 -7.55 -27.95
CA VAL A 71 -9.60 -8.61 -27.67
C VAL A 71 -11.00 -8.05 -27.74
N VAL A 72 -11.26 -6.87 -27.17
CA VAL A 72 -12.55 -6.17 -27.24
C VAL A 72 -12.88 -5.76 -28.68
N VAL A 73 -11.92 -5.21 -29.41
CA VAL A 73 -12.13 -4.78 -30.80
C VAL A 73 -12.52 -5.99 -31.68
N ILE A 74 -11.86 -7.11 -31.53
CA ILE A 74 -12.18 -8.34 -32.26
C ILE A 74 -13.57 -8.85 -31.85
N GLY A 75 -13.87 -8.92 -30.55
CA GLY A 75 -15.17 -9.40 -30.05
C GLY A 75 -16.35 -8.53 -30.45
N MET A 76 -16.16 -7.20 -30.61
CA MET A 76 -17.26 -6.28 -30.98
C MET A 76 -17.43 -6.08 -32.47
N PHE A 77 -16.33 -6.01 -33.23
CA PHE A 77 -16.37 -5.58 -34.63
C PHE A 77 -16.00 -6.67 -35.63
N PHE A 78 -15.36 -7.75 -35.20
CA PHE A 78 -14.82 -8.80 -36.06
C PHE A 78 -15.21 -10.21 -35.58
N MET A 79 -16.45 -10.35 -35.09
CA MET A 79 -16.96 -11.62 -34.52
C MET A 79 -16.96 -12.76 -35.56
N ASP A 80 -17.21 -12.45 -36.84
CA ASP A 80 -17.22 -13.42 -37.95
C ASP A 80 -15.85 -13.68 -38.56
N MET A 81 -14.79 -13.10 -38.00
CA MET A 81 -13.43 -13.28 -38.53
C MET A 81 -12.97 -14.74 -38.35
N PRO A 82 -12.49 -15.38 -39.44
CA PRO A 82 -11.92 -16.74 -39.32
C PRO A 82 -10.79 -16.73 -38.29
N TYR A 83 -10.86 -17.67 -37.34
CA TYR A 83 -9.92 -17.77 -36.18
C TYR A 83 -10.02 -16.61 -35.16
N GLY A 84 -11.00 -15.70 -35.24
CA GLY A 84 -11.17 -14.60 -34.29
C GLY A 84 -11.23 -15.07 -32.82
N GLY A 85 -12.00 -16.13 -32.54
CA GLY A 85 -12.07 -16.74 -31.23
C GLY A 85 -10.73 -17.28 -30.69
N ALA A 86 -9.91 -17.89 -31.58
CA ALA A 86 -8.59 -18.41 -31.22
C ALA A 86 -7.60 -17.27 -30.90
N ILE A 87 -7.65 -16.19 -31.68
CA ILE A 87 -6.85 -14.98 -31.44
C ILE A 87 -7.23 -14.34 -30.11
N MET A 88 -8.56 -14.21 -29.84
CA MET A 88 -9.04 -13.69 -28.55
C MET A 88 -8.62 -14.57 -27.38
N ALA A 89 -8.70 -15.89 -27.50
CA ALA A 89 -8.21 -16.83 -26.49
C ALA A 89 -6.71 -16.65 -26.20
N LEU A 90 -5.89 -16.52 -27.26
CA LEU A 90 -4.43 -16.35 -27.14
C LEU A 90 -4.07 -15.02 -26.48
N LEU A 91 -4.74 -13.92 -26.83
CA LEU A 91 -4.48 -12.58 -26.27
C LEU A 91 -5.02 -12.41 -24.86
N SER A 92 -6.15 -13.04 -24.52
CA SER A 92 -6.74 -12.94 -23.18
C SER A 92 -6.06 -13.86 -22.16
N ALA A 93 -5.45 -14.96 -22.59
CA ALA A 93 -4.74 -15.90 -21.69
C ALA A 93 -3.67 -15.21 -20.82
N PRO A 94 -2.72 -14.42 -21.35
CA PRO A 94 -1.75 -13.71 -20.54
C PRO A 94 -2.39 -12.65 -19.62
N VAL A 95 -3.50 -12.04 -20.01
CA VAL A 95 -4.22 -11.09 -19.17
C VAL A 95 -4.82 -11.80 -17.96
N VAL A 96 -5.51 -12.91 -18.18
CA VAL A 96 -6.21 -13.65 -17.11
C VAL A 96 -5.22 -14.38 -16.21
N PHE A 97 -4.30 -15.17 -16.77
CA PHE A 97 -3.47 -16.10 -15.98
C PHE A 97 -2.12 -15.56 -15.55
N TRP A 98 -1.53 -14.60 -16.27
CA TRP A 98 -0.25 -14.03 -15.87
C TRP A 98 -0.42 -12.68 -15.17
N LEU A 99 -1.06 -11.71 -15.80
CA LEU A 99 -1.25 -10.38 -15.19
C LEU A 99 -2.26 -10.46 -14.03
N GLY A 100 -3.31 -11.28 -14.19
CA GLY A 100 -4.31 -11.58 -13.17
C GLY A 100 -3.92 -12.64 -12.14
N ARG A 101 -2.69 -13.20 -12.20
CA ARG A 101 -2.24 -14.31 -11.34
C ARG A 101 -2.54 -14.08 -9.85
N GLY A 102 -2.39 -12.85 -9.38
CA GLY A 102 -2.60 -12.51 -7.97
C GLY A 102 -4.00 -12.86 -7.48
N PHE A 103 -5.03 -12.66 -8.31
CA PHE A 103 -6.41 -13.00 -7.95
C PHE A 103 -6.60 -14.49 -7.73
N PHE A 104 -6.00 -15.33 -8.60
CA PHE A 104 -6.10 -16.80 -8.48
C PHE A 104 -5.31 -17.32 -7.28
N VAL A 105 -4.12 -16.79 -7.02
CA VAL A 105 -3.31 -17.18 -5.85
C VAL A 105 -4.02 -16.81 -4.56
N ASN A 106 -4.51 -15.58 -4.45
CA ASN A 106 -5.24 -15.12 -3.27
C ASN A 106 -6.54 -15.91 -3.07
N ALA A 107 -7.29 -16.16 -4.15
CA ALA A 107 -8.51 -16.97 -4.10
C ALA A 107 -8.22 -18.39 -3.58
N TRP A 108 -7.13 -19.01 -4.04
CA TRP A 108 -6.75 -20.35 -3.58
C TRP A 108 -6.35 -20.37 -2.10
N GLN A 109 -5.58 -19.36 -1.64
CA GLN A 109 -5.21 -19.23 -0.23
C GLN A 109 -6.45 -19.05 0.66
N GLN A 110 -7.37 -18.16 0.25
CA GLN A 110 -8.60 -17.90 0.99
C GLN A 110 -9.54 -19.10 1.03
N LEU A 111 -9.62 -19.86 -0.06
CA LEU A 111 -10.41 -21.09 -0.09
C LEU A 111 -9.91 -22.12 0.95
N ARG A 112 -8.57 -22.21 1.14
CA ARG A 112 -7.98 -23.05 2.18
C ARG A 112 -8.41 -22.64 3.59
N HIS A 113 -8.57 -21.34 3.82
CA HIS A 113 -9.02 -20.78 5.10
C HIS A 113 -10.55 -20.64 5.21
N ARG A 114 -11.30 -21.18 4.22
CA ARG A 114 -12.78 -21.13 4.16
C ARG A 114 -13.31 -19.68 4.21
N THR A 115 -12.57 -18.75 3.66
CA THR A 115 -12.96 -17.35 3.51
C THR A 115 -13.11 -17.02 2.04
N ALA A 116 -13.90 -16.01 1.73
CA ALA A 116 -14.06 -15.50 0.37
C ALA A 116 -13.96 -13.98 0.38
N THR A 117 -13.23 -13.44 -0.58
CA THR A 117 -13.08 -11.98 -0.77
C THR A 117 -13.38 -11.61 -2.21
N MET A 118 -13.23 -10.33 -2.54
CA MET A 118 -13.36 -9.84 -3.91
C MET A 118 -12.46 -10.61 -4.88
N ASP A 119 -11.24 -10.98 -4.47
CA ASP A 119 -10.30 -11.74 -5.32
C ASP A 119 -10.84 -13.12 -5.68
N THR A 120 -11.54 -13.79 -4.75
CA THR A 120 -12.21 -15.07 -5.00
C THR A 120 -13.29 -14.95 -6.07
N LEU A 121 -14.11 -13.89 -5.99
CA LEU A 121 -15.16 -13.65 -6.99
C LEU A 121 -14.58 -13.34 -8.36
N VAL A 122 -13.53 -12.51 -8.42
CA VAL A 122 -12.84 -12.16 -9.65
C VAL A 122 -12.21 -13.40 -10.30
N ALA A 123 -11.46 -14.19 -9.53
CA ALA A 123 -10.82 -15.40 -10.03
C ALA A 123 -11.86 -16.42 -10.54
N LEU A 124 -12.96 -16.62 -9.79
CA LEU A 124 -14.01 -17.56 -10.16
C LEU A 124 -14.72 -17.10 -11.45
N SER A 125 -15.18 -15.84 -11.50
CA SER A 125 -15.94 -15.32 -12.65
C SER A 125 -15.11 -15.28 -13.93
N THR A 126 -13.87 -14.75 -13.86
CA THR A 126 -13.00 -14.67 -15.04
C THR A 126 -12.47 -16.03 -15.46
N GLY A 127 -12.17 -16.92 -14.50
CA GLY A 127 -11.75 -18.29 -14.76
C GLY A 127 -12.86 -19.11 -15.45
N ILE A 128 -14.10 -19.06 -14.93
CA ILE A 128 -15.25 -19.73 -15.54
C ILE A 128 -15.52 -19.14 -16.93
N ALA A 129 -15.55 -17.81 -17.09
CA ALA A 129 -15.79 -17.17 -18.39
C ALA A 129 -14.74 -17.62 -19.42
N TYR A 130 -13.48 -17.66 -19.03
CA TYR A 130 -12.40 -18.10 -19.92
C TYR A 130 -12.53 -19.59 -20.29
N LEU A 131 -12.71 -20.48 -19.31
CA LEU A 131 -12.83 -21.92 -19.54
C LEU A 131 -14.08 -22.27 -20.35
N PHE A 132 -15.20 -21.63 -20.07
CA PHE A 132 -16.44 -21.78 -20.84
C PHE A 132 -16.26 -21.35 -22.29
N SER A 133 -15.61 -20.21 -22.53
CA SER A 133 -15.31 -19.72 -23.88
C SER A 133 -14.35 -20.66 -24.61
N LEU A 134 -13.37 -21.21 -23.91
CA LEU A 134 -12.45 -22.19 -24.47
C LEU A 134 -13.18 -23.47 -24.86
N PHE A 135 -14.12 -23.96 -24.02
CA PHE A 135 -14.96 -25.10 -24.34
C PHE A 135 -15.81 -24.83 -25.59
N ASN A 136 -16.44 -23.66 -25.70
CA ASN A 136 -17.25 -23.29 -26.86
C ASN A 136 -16.41 -23.19 -28.14
N LEU A 137 -15.17 -22.72 -28.02
CA LEU A 137 -14.26 -22.64 -29.15
C LEU A 137 -13.78 -24.01 -29.65
N VAL A 138 -13.52 -24.94 -28.72
CA VAL A 138 -12.98 -26.28 -29.06
C VAL A 138 -14.09 -27.26 -29.47
N PHE A 139 -15.27 -27.13 -28.89
CA PHE A 139 -16.42 -28.04 -29.12
C PHE A 139 -17.66 -27.28 -29.64
N PRO A 140 -17.59 -26.57 -30.76
CA PRO A 140 -18.74 -25.81 -31.28
C PRO A 140 -19.91 -26.71 -31.65
N GLU A 141 -19.63 -27.93 -32.14
CA GLU A 141 -20.65 -28.91 -32.54
C GLU A 141 -21.58 -29.32 -31.41
N PHE A 142 -21.11 -29.27 -30.17
CA PHE A 142 -21.94 -29.57 -28.99
C PHE A 142 -23.15 -28.64 -28.88
N TRP A 143 -22.99 -27.36 -29.24
CA TRP A 143 -24.05 -26.37 -29.22
C TRP A 143 -24.85 -26.34 -30.53
N LEU A 144 -24.16 -26.41 -31.67
CA LEU A 144 -24.79 -26.41 -32.97
C LEU A 144 -25.79 -27.57 -33.17
N SER A 145 -25.46 -28.75 -32.64
CA SER A 145 -26.35 -29.91 -32.64
C SER A 145 -27.66 -29.69 -31.84
N ARG A 146 -27.68 -28.68 -30.94
CA ARG A 146 -28.82 -28.29 -30.11
C ARG A 146 -29.52 -27.03 -30.61
N GLY A 147 -29.07 -26.49 -31.76
CA GLY A 147 -29.62 -25.27 -32.35
C GLY A 147 -29.23 -23.99 -31.62
N VAL A 148 -28.13 -24.01 -30.87
CA VAL A 148 -27.59 -22.85 -30.13
C VAL A 148 -26.26 -22.45 -30.76
N GLU A 149 -26.06 -21.16 -31.02
CA GLU A 149 -24.77 -20.63 -31.46
C GLU A 149 -23.78 -20.54 -30.30
N PRO A 150 -22.54 -21.04 -30.44
CA PRO A 150 -21.53 -20.96 -29.41
C PRO A 150 -20.97 -19.55 -29.29
N HIS A 151 -21.26 -18.84 -28.19
CA HIS A 151 -20.68 -17.55 -27.87
C HIS A 151 -19.44 -17.69 -27.00
N VAL A 152 -18.44 -16.83 -27.24
CA VAL A 152 -17.21 -16.71 -26.44
C VAL A 152 -17.25 -15.42 -25.64
N TYR A 153 -16.60 -15.41 -24.47
CA TYR A 153 -16.57 -14.30 -23.50
C TYR A 153 -15.13 -13.96 -23.07
N PHE A 154 -14.15 -14.15 -23.96
CA PHE A 154 -12.75 -13.85 -23.69
C PHE A 154 -12.52 -12.36 -23.41
N GLU A 155 -13.24 -11.48 -24.12
CA GLU A 155 -13.21 -10.04 -23.94
C GLU A 155 -13.70 -9.64 -22.54
N ALA A 156 -14.78 -10.25 -22.06
CA ALA A 156 -15.32 -9.98 -20.73
C ALA A 156 -14.30 -10.36 -19.65
N ALA A 157 -13.69 -11.55 -19.74
CA ALA A 157 -12.68 -11.99 -18.79
C ALA A 157 -11.46 -11.05 -18.78
N ALA A 158 -10.96 -10.64 -19.95
CA ALA A 158 -9.81 -9.75 -20.07
C ALA A 158 -10.12 -8.34 -19.54
N VAL A 159 -11.28 -7.79 -19.86
CA VAL A 159 -11.71 -6.44 -19.44
C VAL A 159 -11.89 -6.38 -17.93
N ILE A 160 -12.52 -7.38 -17.31
CA ILE A 160 -12.70 -7.44 -15.86
C ILE A 160 -11.33 -7.37 -15.15
N ILE A 161 -10.36 -8.19 -15.56
CA ILE A 161 -9.01 -8.17 -14.98
C ILE A 161 -8.33 -6.82 -15.20
N ALA A 162 -8.41 -6.25 -16.42
CA ALA A 162 -7.79 -4.98 -16.73
C ALA A 162 -8.37 -3.82 -15.88
N PHE A 163 -9.70 -3.75 -15.74
CA PHE A 163 -10.34 -2.70 -14.93
C PHE A 163 -10.05 -2.86 -13.43
N ILE A 164 -10.02 -4.07 -12.91
CA ILE A 164 -9.70 -4.27 -11.49
C ILE A 164 -8.24 -3.93 -11.21
N LEU A 165 -7.30 -4.29 -12.09
CA LEU A 165 -5.89 -3.88 -11.96
C LEU A 165 -5.73 -2.36 -12.04
N LEU A 166 -6.48 -1.70 -12.93
CA LEU A 166 -6.51 -0.24 -13.02
C LEU A 166 -7.06 0.38 -11.73
N GLY A 167 -8.19 -0.11 -11.23
CA GLY A 167 -8.79 0.34 -9.98
C GLY A 167 -7.83 0.20 -8.79
N ARG A 168 -7.17 -0.94 -8.64
CA ARG A 168 -6.14 -1.15 -7.62
C ARG A 168 -4.94 -0.19 -7.76
N THR A 169 -4.55 0.11 -9.00
CA THR A 169 -3.45 1.07 -9.24
C THR A 169 -3.84 2.48 -8.78
N LEU A 170 -5.09 2.89 -9.04
CA LEU A 170 -5.61 4.18 -8.58
C LEU A 170 -5.76 4.22 -7.06
N GLU A 171 -6.21 3.14 -6.45
CA GLU A 171 -6.30 3.00 -4.99
C GLU A 171 -4.94 3.13 -4.31
N GLU A 172 -3.93 2.40 -4.78
CA GLU A 172 -2.56 2.48 -4.24
C GLU A 172 -1.96 3.87 -4.42
N LYS A 173 -2.22 4.53 -5.54
CA LYS A 173 -1.81 5.91 -5.75
C LYS A 173 -2.44 6.85 -4.72
N ALA A 174 -3.75 6.76 -4.52
CA ALA A 174 -4.47 7.60 -3.56
C ALA A 174 -3.98 7.40 -2.12
N LYS A 175 -3.70 6.15 -1.71
CA LYS A 175 -3.09 5.85 -0.40
C LYS A 175 -1.70 6.46 -0.26
N GLY A 176 -0.85 6.37 -1.30
CA GLY A 176 0.49 6.95 -1.30
C GLY A 176 0.47 8.48 -1.16
N ASP A 177 -0.40 9.15 -1.88
CA ASP A 177 -0.53 10.62 -1.84
C ASP A 177 -0.99 11.11 -0.45
N THR A 178 -1.91 10.40 0.20
CA THR A 178 -2.38 10.71 1.56
C THR A 178 -1.26 10.54 2.59
N THR A 179 -0.52 9.43 2.52
CA THR A 179 0.61 9.16 3.43
C THR A 179 1.73 10.17 3.26
N ALA A 180 2.03 10.60 2.02
CA ALA A 180 3.04 11.61 1.75
C ALA A 180 2.66 12.98 2.34
N SER A 181 1.39 13.34 2.35
CA SER A 181 0.91 14.58 2.95
C SER A 181 1.03 14.55 4.48
N LEU A 182 0.68 13.44 5.12
CA LEU A 182 0.88 13.23 6.56
C LEU A 182 2.37 13.24 6.94
N LYS A 183 3.25 12.58 6.14
CA LYS A 183 4.70 12.60 6.37
C LYS A 183 5.31 13.99 6.26
N LYS A 184 4.81 14.86 5.39
CA LYS A 184 5.27 16.26 5.33
C LYS A 184 5.02 17.01 6.62
N LEU A 185 3.92 16.72 7.32
CA LEU A 185 3.62 17.30 8.63
C LEU A 185 4.50 16.69 9.74
N ILE A 186 4.69 15.36 9.73
CA ILE A 186 5.56 14.65 10.68
C ILE A 186 7.05 14.95 10.43
N GLY A 187 7.46 15.10 9.16
CA GLY A 187 8.85 15.42 8.76
C GLY A 187 9.33 16.80 9.17
N LEU A 188 8.51 17.58 9.88
CA LEU A 188 8.91 18.86 10.50
C LEU A 188 9.65 18.67 11.83
N GLN A 189 9.56 17.50 12.48
CA GLN A 189 10.37 17.18 13.66
C GLN A 189 11.83 16.93 13.26
N PRO A 190 12.81 17.53 13.97
CA PRO A 190 14.22 17.19 13.80
C PRO A 190 14.48 15.73 14.18
N LYS A 191 15.45 15.08 13.57
CA LYS A 191 15.80 13.68 13.89
C LYS A 191 16.67 13.56 15.14
N ASN A 192 17.44 14.62 15.45
CA ASN A 192 18.36 14.68 16.56
C ASN A 192 18.05 15.91 17.43
N ALA A 193 18.50 15.90 18.65
CA ALA A 193 18.47 17.03 19.56
C ALA A 193 19.77 17.12 20.37
N ILE A 194 20.10 18.31 20.85
CA ILE A 194 21.28 18.55 21.68
C ILE A 194 20.87 18.46 23.14
N VAL A 195 21.35 17.42 23.81
CA VAL A 195 21.18 17.24 25.27
C VAL A 195 22.32 17.90 26.00
N VAL A 196 22.01 18.64 27.05
CA VAL A 196 22.97 19.30 27.94
C VAL A 196 23.11 18.48 29.22
N ALA A 197 24.28 17.92 29.47
CA ALA A 197 24.58 17.18 30.69
C ALA A 197 24.79 18.13 31.88
N ALA A 198 24.76 17.60 33.10
CA ALA A 198 24.95 18.38 34.35
C ALA A 198 26.32 19.11 34.45
N ASP A 199 27.30 18.66 33.68
CA ASP A 199 28.62 19.29 33.55
C ASP A 199 28.71 20.39 32.49
N GLY A 200 27.56 20.67 31.79
CA GLY A 200 27.47 21.61 30.71
C GLY A 200 27.89 21.05 29.33
N THR A 201 28.27 19.77 29.26
CA THR A 201 28.64 19.14 27.99
C THR A 201 27.40 18.99 27.09
N GLN A 202 27.51 19.43 25.85
CA GLN A 202 26.46 19.30 24.82
C GLN A 202 26.73 18.08 23.94
N THR A 203 25.77 17.19 23.85
CA THR A 203 25.87 15.99 23.02
C THR A 203 24.62 15.87 22.13
N GLU A 204 24.85 15.68 20.84
CA GLU A 204 23.76 15.43 19.89
C GLU A 204 23.34 13.95 19.97
N ILE A 205 22.05 13.70 20.24
CA ILE A 205 21.50 12.37 20.31
C ILE A 205 20.22 12.25 19.46
N PRO A 206 19.87 11.07 18.96
CA PRO A 206 18.59 10.81 18.34
C PRO A 206 17.42 11.08 19.30
N ILE A 207 16.33 11.65 18.79
CA ILE A 207 15.12 11.97 19.59
C ILE A 207 14.58 10.75 20.35
N SER A 208 14.68 9.55 19.74
CA SER A 208 14.25 8.29 20.37
C SER A 208 14.96 7.95 21.70
N ARG A 209 16.09 8.60 21.97
CA ARG A 209 16.88 8.39 23.21
C ARG A 209 16.61 9.44 24.28
N ILE A 210 15.85 10.49 23.98
CA ILE A 210 15.49 11.55 24.93
C ILE A 210 14.55 10.98 25.98
N ARG A 211 14.79 11.35 27.24
CA ARG A 211 13.98 10.95 28.38
C ARG A 211 13.32 12.16 29.04
N VAL A 212 12.22 11.92 29.72
CA VAL A 212 11.59 12.96 30.52
C VAL A 212 12.54 13.43 31.63
N GLY A 213 12.82 14.73 31.67
CA GLY A 213 13.77 15.35 32.59
C GLY A 213 15.10 15.71 31.96
N ASP A 214 15.37 15.33 30.71
CA ASP A 214 16.56 15.77 29.98
C ASP A 214 16.49 17.28 29.68
N LEU A 215 17.62 17.98 29.79
CA LEU A 215 17.77 19.35 29.41
C LEU A 215 18.24 19.44 27.96
N LEU A 216 17.48 20.16 27.11
CA LEU A 216 17.77 20.29 25.70
C LEU A 216 18.18 21.72 25.36
N ALA A 217 19.22 21.88 24.55
CA ALA A 217 19.59 23.17 23.98
C ALA A 217 18.93 23.34 22.59
N VAL A 218 18.22 24.44 22.41
CA VAL A 218 17.62 24.84 21.12
C VAL A 218 18.19 26.19 20.73
N ARG A 219 18.76 26.27 19.52
CA ARG A 219 19.36 27.49 19.01
C ARG A 219 18.37 28.28 18.16
N PRO A 220 18.57 29.59 18.00
CA PRO A 220 17.74 30.37 17.07
C PRO A 220 17.74 29.77 15.66
N GLY A 221 16.55 29.58 15.11
CA GLY A 221 16.33 28.96 13.81
C GLY A 221 16.29 27.41 13.81
N GLU A 222 16.54 26.77 14.94
CA GLU A 222 16.34 25.33 15.12
C GLU A 222 14.91 25.04 15.55
N LYS A 223 14.45 23.85 15.20
CA LYS A 223 13.12 23.36 15.61
C LYS A 223 13.18 22.70 16.96
N ILE A 224 12.14 22.89 17.77
CA ILE A 224 11.97 22.22 19.05
C ILE A 224 11.71 20.72 18.81
N ALA A 225 12.57 19.87 19.39
CA ALA A 225 12.57 18.44 19.11
C ALA A 225 11.44 17.67 19.79
N VAL A 226 11.10 18.04 21.03
CA VAL A 226 10.07 17.37 21.88
C VAL A 226 9.29 18.40 22.68
N ASP A 227 8.10 18.02 23.13
CA ASP A 227 7.31 18.83 24.01
C ASP A 227 8.04 19.06 25.35
N GLY A 228 8.00 20.27 25.87
CA GLY A 228 8.69 20.61 27.10
C GLY A 228 8.28 21.95 27.72
N ALA A 229 9.11 22.43 28.63
CA ALA A 229 9.00 23.75 29.21
C ALA A 229 10.36 24.45 29.16
N VAL A 230 10.33 25.77 28.92
CA VAL A 230 11.55 26.58 28.94
C VAL A 230 12.11 26.64 30.35
N CYS A 231 13.38 26.25 30.52
CA CYS A 231 14.07 26.34 31.80
C CYS A 231 14.90 27.62 31.91
N GLU A 232 15.54 28.03 30.81
CA GLU A 232 16.44 29.16 30.76
C GLU A 232 16.40 29.83 29.38
N GLY A 233 16.63 31.12 29.34
CA GLY A 233 16.62 31.94 28.10
C GLY A 233 15.23 32.41 27.72
N ASP A 234 15.14 33.20 26.66
CA ASP A 234 13.90 33.68 26.06
C ASP A 234 14.06 33.79 24.54
N SER A 235 12.97 33.56 23.83
CA SER A 235 12.93 33.64 22.38
C SER A 235 11.50 33.73 21.85
N TYR A 236 11.38 34.01 20.56
CA TYR A 236 10.12 33.91 19.83
C TYR A 236 10.06 32.59 19.08
N VAL A 237 8.94 31.87 19.26
CA VAL A 237 8.70 30.56 18.62
C VAL A 237 7.52 30.68 17.67
N ASP A 238 7.69 30.16 16.47
CA ASP A 238 6.63 30.07 15.47
C ASP A 238 5.73 28.83 15.78
N GLU A 239 4.57 29.11 16.37
CA GLU A 239 3.53 28.10 16.68
C GLU A 239 2.39 28.09 15.66
N SER A 240 2.58 28.71 14.49
CA SER A 240 1.53 28.83 13.46
C SER A 240 0.96 27.50 13.01
N MET A 241 1.76 26.44 13.07
CA MET A 241 1.31 25.08 12.77
C MET A 241 0.30 24.50 13.75
N LEU A 242 0.30 24.98 15.00
CA LEU A 242 -0.61 24.52 16.07
C LEU A 242 -1.78 25.49 16.24
N SER A 243 -1.48 26.80 16.32
CA SER A 243 -2.46 27.84 16.58
C SER A 243 -3.18 28.36 15.34
N GLY A 244 -2.53 28.25 14.16
CA GLY A 244 -2.96 28.90 12.92
C GLY A 244 -2.63 30.41 12.86
N GLU A 245 -2.08 30.99 13.93
CA GLU A 245 -1.70 32.40 14.00
C GLU A 245 -0.31 32.64 13.42
N PRO A 246 -0.11 33.59 12.49
CA PRO A 246 1.15 33.79 11.83
C PRO A 246 2.20 34.55 12.66
N LEU A 247 1.82 35.03 13.85
CA LEU A 247 2.71 35.81 14.73
C LEU A 247 3.48 34.85 15.67
N PRO A 248 4.82 34.95 15.73
CA PRO A 248 5.61 34.20 16.69
C PRO A 248 5.25 34.54 18.13
N VAL A 249 5.21 33.53 18.98
CA VAL A 249 4.84 33.66 20.40
C VAL A 249 6.10 33.77 21.25
N HIS A 250 6.16 34.76 22.13
CA HIS A 250 7.25 34.93 23.09
C HIS A 250 7.24 33.80 24.12
N LYS A 251 8.39 33.15 24.32
CA LYS A 251 8.57 32.08 25.31
C LYS A 251 9.64 32.50 26.32
N GLU A 252 9.27 32.37 27.58
CA GLU A 252 10.11 32.70 28.73
C GLU A 252 10.15 31.51 29.71
N PRO A 253 11.06 31.49 30.71
CA PRO A 253 11.13 30.40 31.66
C PRO A 253 9.80 30.07 32.31
N GLY A 254 9.43 28.79 32.31
CA GLY A 254 8.15 28.26 32.77
C GLY A 254 7.08 28.14 31.71
N THR A 255 7.24 28.69 30.50
CA THR A 255 6.29 28.51 29.40
C THR A 255 6.45 27.18 28.71
N LYS A 256 5.33 26.63 28.23
CA LYS A 256 5.32 25.39 27.43
C LYS A 256 5.79 25.66 26.00
N VAL A 257 6.51 24.69 25.45
CA VAL A 257 6.94 24.62 24.06
C VAL A 257 6.54 23.27 23.46
N PHE A 258 6.32 23.23 22.16
CA PHE A 258 5.79 22.08 21.46
C PHE A 258 6.75 21.61 20.38
N ALA A 259 6.80 20.29 20.16
CA ALA A 259 7.63 19.68 19.15
C ALA A 259 7.24 20.13 17.72
N GLY A 260 8.26 20.47 16.91
CA GLY A 260 8.07 20.86 15.51
C GLY A 260 7.87 22.36 15.28
N THR A 261 7.80 23.15 16.37
CA THR A 261 7.72 24.62 16.30
C THR A 261 9.10 25.23 16.21
#